data_d6038f6ef1e9bc1927987f45430bc917
#
_entry.id   d6038f6ef1e9bc1927987f45430bc917
#
_cell.length_a   1.000
_cell.length_b   1.000
_cell.length_c   1.000
_cell.angle_alpha   90.00
_cell.angle_beta   90.00
_cell.angle_gamma   90.00
#
_symmetry.space_group_name_H-M   'P 1'
#
loop_
_entity.id
_entity.type
_entity.pdbx_description
1 polymer ?
#
loop_
_entity_poly.entity_id
_entity_poly.type
_entity_poly.pdbx_seq_one_letter_code
_entity_poly.pdbx_strand_id
1 'polypeptide(L)'
;MWTYVLFNIKSNLKRKENLILVVLFIICEIALLFILNTKSFTESPYQTSLGISIASVSQKNDPKLYQEFMDEVNLIRQTIDKGEQDGKEKNWKSYCEYKVKVSVLEAQWYMVTSNMPNDSYFEHADVLEQLRKEYGLPDLSQYEKLIVQKSNDINLYFCSMQQARYFDYLLKHDLTPITYSYVDASSVSLQIARYILPVVLPLLVGLLLFQQRERRAKTEKTILTISGVKKKYVRWNLISDVLFVLLVVFMPILVYMIVLVPFKGVSNLIYPVLYYKPGFTGFHYWDTQGLDHIELVASGLTNMSVNQFTTPGMELMPLWQCTLFVAFGIVMSTTFYVLLITVLSKLMKNKYLSLLVFLVVLGLCSFASPLGNMQKINTFNPMSYRDFGMNLLGTSYFGYF
;
A
#
# COMPACT_ATOMS: atom_id res chain seq x y z
N MET A 1 11.63 22.45 30.18
CA MET A 1 10.47 21.68 29.72
C MET A 1 10.85 20.44 28.95
N TRP A 2 11.74 20.51 27.97
CA TRP A 2 12.28 19.33 27.29
C TRP A 2 12.99 18.36 28.25
N THR A 3 13.70 18.86 29.24
CA THR A 3 14.29 18.04 30.31
C THR A 3 13.27 17.15 31.02
N TYR A 4 12.06 17.66 31.24
CA TYR A 4 10.97 16.88 31.83
C TYR A 4 10.47 15.77 30.91
N VAL A 5 10.30 16.06 29.61
CA VAL A 5 9.90 15.07 28.60
C VAL A 5 10.94 13.96 28.51
N LEU A 6 12.22 14.30 28.36
CA LEU A 6 13.32 13.36 28.31
C LEU A 6 13.44 12.52 29.59
N PHE A 7 13.27 13.14 30.78
CA PHE A 7 13.24 12.43 32.04
C PHE A 7 12.10 11.38 32.08
N ASN A 8 10.90 11.75 31.65
CA ASN A 8 9.77 10.83 31.59
C ASN A 8 10.01 9.66 30.62
N ILE A 9 10.52 9.94 29.42
CA ILE A 9 10.88 8.91 28.44
C ILE A 9 11.92 7.95 29.02
N LYS A 10 13.03 8.49 29.58
CA LYS A 10 14.08 7.69 30.20
C LYS A 10 13.56 6.85 31.38
N SER A 11 12.70 7.44 32.21
CA SER A 11 12.08 6.74 33.32
C SER A 11 11.17 5.58 32.86
N ASN A 12 10.44 5.78 31.76
CA ASN A 12 9.56 4.77 31.18
C ASN A 12 10.34 3.62 30.55
N LEU A 13 11.42 3.91 29.83
CA LEU A 13 12.30 2.90 29.22
C LEU A 13 13.01 2.01 30.27
N LYS A 14 13.31 2.54 31.44
CA LYS A 14 13.96 1.77 32.51
C LYS A 14 13.05 0.80 33.26
N ARG A 15 11.76 0.78 32.98
CA ARG A 15 10.80 -0.06 33.68
C ARG A 15 10.78 -1.46 33.11
N LYS A 16 10.84 -2.45 33.98
CA LYS A 16 10.84 -3.87 33.59
C LYS A 16 9.61 -4.24 32.76
N GLU A 17 8.44 -3.75 33.15
CA GLU A 17 7.18 -4.04 32.47
C GLU A 17 7.13 -3.46 31.06
N ASN A 18 7.56 -2.21 30.90
CA ASN A 18 7.65 -1.57 29.57
C ASN A 18 8.74 -2.25 28.73
N LEU A 19 9.87 -2.63 29.35
CA LEU A 19 10.93 -3.34 28.65
C LEU A 19 10.43 -4.69 28.11
N ILE A 20 9.66 -5.43 28.92
CA ILE A 20 9.05 -6.70 28.47
C ILE A 20 8.13 -6.46 27.26
N LEU A 21 7.28 -5.43 27.30
CA LEU A 21 6.40 -5.10 26.17
C LEU A 21 7.19 -4.71 24.91
N VAL A 22 8.25 -3.94 25.05
CA VAL A 22 9.14 -3.57 23.95
C VAL A 22 9.84 -4.80 23.37
N VAL A 23 10.35 -5.69 24.22
CA VAL A 23 11.00 -6.93 23.77
C VAL A 23 10.00 -7.84 23.06
N LEU A 24 8.78 -8.01 23.58
CA LEU A 24 7.74 -8.78 22.90
C LEU A 24 7.38 -8.18 21.53
N PHE A 25 7.29 -6.86 21.45
CA PHE A 25 7.03 -6.16 20.18
C PHE A 25 8.16 -6.45 19.18
N ILE A 26 9.43 -6.31 19.57
CA ILE A 26 10.59 -6.63 18.74
C ILE A 26 10.58 -8.10 18.29
N ILE A 27 10.24 -9.04 19.18
CA ILE A 27 10.13 -10.47 18.83
C ILE A 27 9.06 -10.68 17.76
N CYS A 28 7.89 -10.03 17.90
CA CYS A 28 6.83 -10.11 16.88
C CYS A 28 7.30 -9.57 15.52
N GLU A 29 8.03 -8.47 15.51
CA GLU A 29 8.59 -7.89 14.27
C GLU A 29 9.62 -8.84 13.63
N ILE A 30 10.57 -9.38 14.40
CA ILE A 30 11.57 -10.33 13.90
C ILE A 30 10.90 -11.58 13.34
N ALA A 31 9.92 -12.15 14.04
CA ALA A 31 9.17 -13.32 13.59
C ALA A 31 8.46 -13.04 12.26
N LEU A 32 7.82 -11.87 12.11
CA LEU A 32 7.21 -11.47 10.85
C LEU A 32 8.23 -11.37 9.73
N LEU A 33 9.31 -10.63 9.94
CA LEU A 33 10.35 -10.42 8.93
C LEU A 33 10.96 -11.76 8.49
N PHE A 34 11.13 -12.70 9.43
CA PHE A 34 11.56 -14.06 9.10
C PHE A 34 10.55 -14.80 8.22
N ILE A 35 9.26 -14.76 8.57
CA ILE A 35 8.18 -15.38 7.79
C ILE A 35 8.10 -14.77 6.38
N LEU A 36 8.19 -13.46 6.25
CA LEU A 36 8.15 -12.79 4.95
C LEU A 36 9.38 -13.13 4.09
N ASN A 37 10.56 -13.19 4.71
CA ASN A 37 11.79 -13.50 3.98
C ASN A 37 11.84 -14.96 3.46
N THR A 38 11.07 -15.88 4.07
CA THR A 38 10.96 -17.29 3.60
C THR A 38 9.99 -17.45 2.44
N LYS A 39 9.10 -16.47 2.20
CA LYS A 39 8.20 -16.48 1.05
C LYS A 39 8.98 -16.10 -0.19
N SER A 40 9.43 -17.10 -0.94
CA SER A 40 10.04 -16.89 -2.24
C SER A 40 9.01 -16.42 -3.27
N PHE A 41 9.52 -15.81 -4.33
CA PHE A 41 8.78 -15.55 -5.55
C PHE A 41 8.22 -16.87 -6.06
N THR A 42 6.92 -17.08 -6.00
CA THR A 42 6.29 -18.27 -6.55
C THR A 42 6.12 -18.12 -8.06
N GLU A 43 6.19 -19.22 -8.80
CA GLU A 43 6.19 -19.25 -10.28
C GLU A 43 4.95 -18.65 -10.95
N SER A 44 3.89 -18.38 -10.21
CA SER A 44 2.64 -17.78 -10.69
C SER A 44 2.78 -16.43 -11.41
N PRO A 45 3.73 -15.55 -11.04
CA PRO A 45 3.88 -14.26 -11.69
C PRO A 45 4.35 -14.31 -13.15
N TYR A 46 4.86 -15.44 -13.62
CA TYR A 46 5.44 -15.51 -14.98
C TYR A 46 4.43 -15.90 -16.05
N GLN A 47 3.28 -16.45 -15.66
CA GLN A 47 2.25 -16.82 -16.62
C GLN A 47 1.46 -15.59 -17.06
N THR A 48 1.53 -15.29 -18.34
CA THR A 48 0.77 -14.19 -18.95
C THR A 48 -0.18 -14.79 -19.99
N SER A 49 -1.48 -14.66 -19.77
CA SER A 49 -2.45 -14.92 -20.81
C SER A 49 -2.50 -13.73 -21.75
N LEU A 50 -2.45 -13.94 -23.06
CA LEU A 50 -2.64 -12.87 -24.02
C LEU A 50 -4.08 -12.37 -23.93
N GLY A 51 -4.25 -11.10 -23.53
CA GLY A 51 -5.55 -10.45 -23.40
C GLY A 51 -6.21 -10.08 -24.75
N ILE A 52 -5.46 -10.24 -25.85
CA ILE A 52 -6.01 -9.99 -27.20
C ILE A 52 -6.95 -11.12 -27.59
N SER A 53 -8.25 -10.81 -27.58
CA SER A 53 -9.28 -11.79 -27.91
C SER A 53 -9.48 -11.94 -29.41
N ILE A 54 -9.07 -13.07 -29.96
CA ILE A 54 -9.32 -13.42 -31.37
C ILE A 54 -10.83 -13.62 -31.65
N ALA A 55 -11.61 -13.96 -30.63
CA ALA A 55 -13.06 -14.16 -30.78
C ALA A 55 -13.81 -12.84 -31.15
N SER A 56 -13.22 -11.69 -30.89
CA SER A 56 -13.81 -10.38 -31.22
C SER A 56 -13.60 -9.94 -32.66
N VAL A 57 -12.86 -10.69 -33.46
CA VAL A 57 -12.57 -10.37 -34.88
C VAL A 57 -13.17 -11.36 -35.86
N SER A 58 -13.46 -10.92 -37.07
CA SER A 58 -14.03 -11.77 -38.13
C SER A 58 -13.21 -11.72 -39.41
N GLN A 59 -12.82 -12.90 -39.89
CA GLN A 59 -12.19 -13.07 -41.18
C GLN A 59 -13.07 -12.62 -42.34
N LYS A 60 -14.42 -12.64 -42.16
CA LYS A 60 -15.36 -12.26 -43.26
C LYS A 60 -15.29 -10.79 -43.62
N ASN A 61 -14.86 -9.93 -42.71
CA ASN A 61 -14.83 -8.48 -42.93
C ASN A 61 -13.70 -8.08 -43.91
N ASP A 62 -12.53 -8.67 -43.74
CA ASP A 62 -11.37 -8.48 -44.64
C ASP A 62 -10.40 -9.67 -44.44
N PRO A 63 -10.41 -10.68 -45.33
CA PRO A 63 -9.57 -11.86 -45.20
C PRO A 63 -8.05 -11.59 -45.22
N LYS A 64 -7.61 -10.57 -45.97
CA LYS A 64 -6.18 -10.23 -46.06
C LYS A 64 -5.73 -9.56 -44.76
N LEU A 65 -6.47 -8.56 -44.32
CA LEU A 65 -6.18 -7.87 -43.05
C LEU A 65 -6.27 -8.81 -41.86
N TYR A 66 -7.19 -9.79 -41.90
CA TYR A 66 -7.29 -10.83 -40.85
C TYR A 66 -6.03 -11.70 -40.79
N GLN A 67 -5.46 -12.07 -41.94
CA GLN A 67 -4.22 -12.84 -41.95
C GLN A 67 -3.06 -12.04 -41.36
N GLU A 68 -2.93 -10.75 -41.73
CA GLU A 68 -1.93 -9.85 -41.15
C GLU A 68 -2.09 -9.73 -39.63
N PHE A 69 -3.32 -9.58 -39.16
CA PHE A 69 -3.62 -9.59 -37.72
C PHE A 69 -3.20 -10.90 -37.02
N MET A 70 -3.49 -12.05 -37.63
CA MET A 70 -3.12 -13.34 -37.07
C MET A 70 -1.60 -13.57 -37.03
N ASP A 71 -0.88 -13.09 -38.01
CA ASP A 71 0.58 -13.14 -38.05
C ASP A 71 1.18 -12.29 -36.92
N GLU A 72 0.62 -11.09 -36.65
CA GLU A 72 0.99 -10.22 -35.53
C GLU A 72 0.71 -10.89 -34.19
N VAL A 73 -0.48 -11.46 -33.99
CA VAL A 73 -0.84 -12.19 -32.78
C VAL A 73 0.10 -13.36 -32.51
N ASN A 74 0.51 -14.09 -33.54
CA ASN A 74 1.45 -15.19 -33.38
C ASN A 74 2.85 -14.70 -32.98
N LEU A 75 3.31 -13.56 -33.52
CA LEU A 75 4.56 -12.92 -33.10
C LEU A 75 4.51 -12.48 -31.63
N ILE A 76 3.38 -11.90 -31.21
CA ILE A 76 3.17 -11.52 -29.82
C ILE A 76 3.23 -12.75 -28.90
N ARG A 77 2.60 -13.87 -29.28
CA ARG A 77 2.67 -15.13 -28.51
C ARG A 77 4.10 -15.63 -28.36
N GLN A 78 4.88 -15.61 -29.43
CA GLN A 78 6.30 -15.98 -29.35
C GLN A 78 7.09 -15.06 -28.42
N THR A 79 6.75 -13.78 -28.41
CA THR A 79 7.35 -12.81 -27.49
C THR A 79 6.99 -13.11 -26.03
N ILE A 80 5.75 -13.55 -25.77
CA ILE A 80 5.30 -13.98 -24.44
C ILE A 80 6.07 -15.22 -23.99
N ASP A 81 6.13 -16.27 -24.82
CA ASP A 81 6.82 -17.52 -24.51
C ASP A 81 8.30 -17.28 -24.14
N LYS A 82 8.97 -16.44 -24.94
CA LYS A 82 10.35 -16.05 -24.66
C LYS A 82 10.47 -15.23 -23.36
N GLY A 83 9.59 -14.27 -23.13
CA GLY A 83 9.60 -13.44 -21.95
C GLY A 83 9.33 -14.23 -20.67
N GLU A 84 8.45 -15.22 -20.71
CA GLU A 84 8.22 -16.11 -19.58
C GLU A 84 9.46 -16.97 -19.27
N GLN A 85 10.16 -17.43 -20.30
CA GLN A 85 11.44 -18.13 -20.13
C GLN A 85 12.48 -17.20 -19.50
N ASP A 86 12.62 -15.97 -19.98
CA ASP A 86 13.53 -14.96 -19.42
C ASP A 86 13.23 -14.70 -17.92
N GLY A 87 11.95 -14.67 -17.54
CA GLY A 87 11.54 -14.56 -16.15
C GLY A 87 11.98 -15.75 -15.28
N LYS A 88 11.81 -16.98 -15.79
CA LYS A 88 12.28 -18.20 -15.10
C LYS A 88 13.80 -18.24 -14.95
N GLU A 89 14.51 -17.73 -15.94
CA GLU A 89 15.97 -17.63 -15.95
C GLU A 89 16.49 -16.40 -15.19
N LYS A 90 15.58 -15.57 -14.64
CA LYS A 90 15.89 -14.31 -13.93
C LYS A 90 16.59 -13.28 -14.79
N ASN A 91 16.38 -13.30 -16.09
CA ASN A 91 16.81 -12.25 -17.01
C ASN A 91 15.82 -11.07 -16.92
N TRP A 92 15.87 -10.32 -15.83
CA TRP A 92 14.86 -9.34 -15.46
C TRP A 92 14.70 -8.20 -16.47
N LYS A 93 15.78 -7.80 -17.11
CA LYS A 93 15.73 -6.72 -18.12
C LYS A 93 14.89 -7.14 -19.32
N SER A 94 15.17 -8.31 -19.90
CA SER A 94 14.40 -8.86 -21.01
C SER A 94 12.96 -9.17 -20.62
N TYR A 95 12.76 -9.69 -19.39
CA TYR A 95 11.43 -9.92 -18.81
C TYR A 95 10.60 -8.63 -18.71
N CYS A 96 11.15 -7.55 -18.15
CA CYS A 96 10.45 -6.27 -18.06
C CYS A 96 10.17 -5.67 -19.43
N GLU A 97 11.09 -5.76 -20.37
CA GLU A 97 10.89 -5.29 -21.74
C GLU A 97 9.74 -6.01 -22.43
N TYR A 98 9.68 -7.34 -22.30
CA TYR A 98 8.57 -8.13 -22.81
C TYR A 98 7.24 -7.71 -22.17
N LYS A 99 7.21 -7.51 -20.86
CA LYS A 99 6.00 -7.09 -20.13
C LYS A 99 5.51 -5.72 -20.62
N VAL A 100 6.40 -4.76 -20.84
CA VAL A 100 6.01 -3.47 -21.45
C VAL A 100 5.37 -3.68 -22.80
N LYS A 101 6.04 -4.43 -23.70
CA LYS A 101 5.56 -4.66 -25.07
C LYS A 101 4.16 -5.27 -25.08
N VAL A 102 3.96 -6.35 -24.31
CA VAL A 102 2.65 -7.03 -24.25
C VAL A 102 1.59 -6.11 -23.64
N SER A 103 1.89 -5.43 -22.52
CA SER A 103 0.92 -4.55 -21.86
C SER A 103 0.51 -3.36 -22.74
N VAL A 104 1.44 -2.79 -23.53
CA VAL A 104 1.15 -1.72 -24.49
C VAL A 104 0.23 -2.23 -25.60
N LEU A 105 0.48 -3.42 -26.13
CA LEU A 105 -0.36 -4.02 -27.18
C LEU A 105 -1.75 -4.37 -26.65
N GLU A 106 -1.86 -4.89 -25.45
CA GLU A 106 -3.14 -5.15 -24.79
C GLU A 106 -3.92 -3.86 -24.54
N ALA A 107 -3.27 -2.80 -24.04
CA ALA A 107 -3.93 -1.53 -23.81
C ALA A 107 -4.45 -0.93 -25.15
N GLN A 108 -3.66 -0.97 -26.22
CA GLN A 108 -4.13 -0.58 -27.55
C GLN A 108 -5.33 -1.40 -27.99
N TRP A 109 -5.27 -2.73 -27.82
CA TRP A 109 -6.35 -3.62 -28.22
C TRP A 109 -7.64 -3.32 -27.47
N TYR A 110 -7.58 -3.11 -26.15
CA TYR A 110 -8.76 -2.74 -25.36
C TYR A 110 -9.31 -1.35 -25.75
N MET A 111 -8.44 -0.41 -26.12
CA MET A 111 -8.87 0.89 -26.64
C MET A 111 -9.63 0.74 -27.96
N VAL A 112 -9.11 -0.04 -28.90
CA VAL A 112 -9.72 -0.27 -30.22
C VAL A 112 -11.02 -1.08 -30.13
N THR A 113 -11.10 -2.04 -29.22
CA THR A 113 -12.29 -2.90 -29.00
C THR A 113 -13.33 -2.28 -28.05
N SER A 114 -13.08 -1.10 -27.53
CA SER A 114 -14.03 -0.41 -26.63
C SER A 114 -15.15 0.28 -27.38
N ASN A 115 -16.32 0.34 -26.75
CA ASN A 115 -17.47 1.16 -27.16
C ASN A 115 -17.47 2.57 -26.56
N MET A 116 -16.37 2.98 -25.89
CA MET A 116 -16.34 4.29 -25.26
C MET A 116 -16.43 5.41 -26.32
N PRO A 117 -17.31 6.39 -26.11
CA PRO A 117 -17.65 7.38 -27.15
C PRO A 117 -16.57 8.44 -27.34
N ASN A 118 -15.54 8.47 -26.51
CA ASN A 118 -14.59 9.58 -26.47
C ASN A 118 -13.22 9.14 -25.94
N ASP A 119 -12.15 9.63 -26.54
CA ASP A 119 -10.76 9.34 -26.12
C ASP A 119 -10.47 9.84 -24.68
N SER A 120 -11.27 10.80 -24.19
CA SER A 120 -11.14 11.29 -22.81
C SER A 120 -11.36 10.23 -21.72
N TYR A 121 -11.95 9.09 -22.06
CA TYR A 121 -12.08 7.96 -21.15
C TYR A 121 -10.78 7.15 -20.98
N PHE A 122 -9.85 7.29 -21.94
CA PHE A 122 -8.57 6.58 -21.92
C PHE A 122 -7.48 7.45 -21.29
N GLU A 123 -7.41 7.43 -19.97
CA GLU A 123 -6.35 8.15 -19.24
C GLU A 123 -4.96 7.64 -19.68
N HIS A 124 -4.02 8.56 -19.88
CA HIS A 124 -2.66 8.27 -20.37
C HIS A 124 -2.57 7.72 -21.81
N ALA A 125 -3.54 7.99 -22.67
CA ALA A 125 -3.46 7.58 -24.09
C ALA A 125 -2.24 8.17 -24.81
N ASP A 126 -1.81 9.37 -24.45
CA ASP A 126 -0.58 10.01 -24.91
C ASP A 126 0.68 9.25 -24.50
N VAL A 127 0.72 8.75 -23.26
CA VAL A 127 1.82 7.91 -22.77
C VAL A 127 1.82 6.55 -23.46
N LEU A 128 0.64 5.98 -23.70
CA LEU A 128 0.51 4.72 -24.47
C LEU A 128 1.12 4.85 -25.87
N GLU A 129 0.80 5.94 -26.58
CA GLU A 129 1.33 6.20 -27.90
C GLU A 129 2.85 6.47 -27.87
N GLN A 130 3.34 7.15 -26.85
CA GLN A 130 4.78 7.33 -26.62
C GLN A 130 5.49 5.97 -26.44
N LEU A 131 4.99 5.12 -25.57
CA LEU A 131 5.55 3.78 -25.31
C LEU A 131 5.48 2.91 -26.57
N ARG A 132 4.37 2.96 -27.31
CA ARG A 132 4.25 2.24 -28.58
C ARG A 132 5.40 2.57 -29.54
N LYS A 133 5.68 3.87 -29.73
CA LYS A 133 6.77 4.34 -30.61
C LYS A 133 8.15 3.99 -30.06
N GLU A 134 8.37 4.16 -28.76
CA GLU A 134 9.64 3.89 -28.09
C GLU A 134 10.04 2.41 -28.22
N TYR A 135 9.07 1.50 -28.11
CA TYR A 135 9.30 0.05 -28.23
C TYR A 135 9.10 -0.50 -29.64
N GLY A 136 8.85 0.36 -30.64
CA GLY A 136 8.70 -0.04 -32.03
C GLY A 136 7.53 -0.98 -32.29
N LEU A 137 6.41 -0.81 -31.58
CA LEU A 137 5.25 -1.68 -31.64
C LEU A 137 4.28 -1.26 -32.73
N PRO A 138 3.55 -2.22 -33.37
CA PRO A 138 2.56 -1.93 -34.38
C PRO A 138 1.40 -1.10 -33.85
N ASP A 139 0.71 -0.41 -34.75
CA ASP A 139 -0.53 0.28 -34.46
C ASP A 139 -1.72 -0.67 -34.69
N LEU A 140 -2.35 -1.10 -33.59
CA LEU A 140 -3.48 -2.02 -33.67
C LEU A 140 -4.78 -1.35 -34.11
N SER A 141 -4.86 -0.03 -34.21
CA SER A 141 -6.04 0.69 -34.69
C SER A 141 -6.39 0.33 -36.16
N GLN A 142 -5.41 -0.05 -36.95
CA GLN A 142 -5.60 -0.51 -38.34
C GLN A 142 -6.53 -1.75 -38.43
N TYR A 143 -6.64 -2.54 -37.36
CA TYR A 143 -7.46 -3.75 -37.31
C TYR A 143 -8.90 -3.50 -36.83
N GLU A 144 -9.31 -2.24 -36.57
CA GLU A 144 -10.66 -1.90 -36.11
C GLU A 144 -11.76 -2.46 -37.02
N LYS A 145 -11.52 -2.48 -38.32
CA LYS A 145 -12.48 -3.01 -39.33
C LYS A 145 -12.79 -4.50 -39.15
N LEU A 146 -11.92 -5.25 -38.51
CA LEU A 146 -12.12 -6.68 -38.26
C LEU A 146 -13.03 -6.95 -37.06
N ILE A 147 -13.23 -5.95 -36.18
CA ILE A 147 -13.93 -6.11 -34.91
C ILE A 147 -15.43 -6.27 -35.18
N VAL A 148 -15.99 -7.36 -34.65
CA VAL A 148 -17.42 -7.67 -34.72
C VAL A 148 -18.13 -7.44 -33.39
N GLN A 149 -17.39 -7.45 -32.29
CA GLN A 149 -17.95 -7.25 -30.97
C GLN A 149 -17.05 -6.29 -30.18
N LYS A 150 -17.61 -5.16 -29.80
CA LYS A 150 -16.96 -4.20 -28.90
C LYS A 150 -17.43 -4.41 -27.47
N SER A 151 -16.55 -4.11 -26.51
CA SER A 151 -16.79 -4.22 -25.08
C SER A 151 -16.96 -2.85 -24.44
N ASN A 152 -17.78 -2.78 -23.39
CA ASN A 152 -17.87 -1.60 -22.53
C ASN A 152 -16.93 -1.68 -21.32
N ASP A 153 -16.10 -2.73 -21.24
CA ASP A 153 -15.18 -2.92 -20.13
C ASP A 153 -13.86 -2.17 -20.38
N ILE A 154 -13.75 -0.99 -19.80
CA ILE A 154 -12.54 -0.16 -19.85
C ILE A 154 -11.48 -0.58 -18.81
N ASN A 155 -11.84 -1.45 -17.86
CA ASN A 155 -10.96 -1.81 -16.77
C ASN A 155 -9.69 -2.50 -17.26
N LEU A 156 -9.80 -3.34 -18.29
CA LEU A 156 -8.67 -4.03 -18.88
C LEU A 156 -7.66 -3.05 -19.52
N TYR A 157 -8.14 -1.98 -20.12
CA TYR A 157 -7.27 -0.91 -20.61
C TYR A 157 -6.43 -0.30 -19.48
N PHE A 158 -7.09 0.12 -18.38
CA PHE A 158 -6.36 0.71 -17.24
C PHE A 158 -5.34 -0.26 -16.64
N CYS A 159 -5.72 -1.51 -16.51
CA CYS A 159 -4.84 -2.56 -16.01
C CYS A 159 -3.57 -2.67 -16.87
N SER A 160 -3.73 -2.86 -18.17
CA SER A 160 -2.61 -3.02 -19.10
C SER A 160 -1.78 -1.74 -19.19
N MET A 161 -2.43 -0.56 -19.15
CA MET A 161 -1.73 0.72 -19.15
C MET A 161 -0.86 0.91 -17.90
N GLN A 162 -1.37 0.57 -16.72
CA GLN A 162 -0.60 0.65 -15.48
C GLN A 162 0.55 -0.36 -15.47
N GLN A 163 0.34 -1.58 -15.99
CA GLN A 163 1.43 -2.55 -16.14
C GLN A 163 2.53 -2.02 -17.06
N ALA A 164 2.15 -1.45 -18.22
CA ALA A 164 3.12 -0.88 -19.14
C ALA A 164 3.97 0.21 -18.46
N ARG A 165 3.35 1.15 -17.76
CA ARG A 165 4.04 2.23 -17.04
C ARG A 165 4.94 1.70 -15.92
N TYR A 166 4.48 0.69 -15.18
CA TYR A 166 5.22 0.09 -14.09
C TYR A 166 6.48 -0.62 -14.58
N PHE A 167 6.37 -1.50 -15.58
CA PHE A 167 7.53 -2.22 -16.11
C PHE A 167 8.49 -1.30 -16.89
N ASP A 168 7.98 -0.28 -17.59
CA ASP A 168 8.80 0.76 -18.20
C ASP A 168 9.60 1.53 -17.15
N TYR A 169 8.98 1.86 -16.01
CA TYR A 169 9.67 2.49 -14.89
C TYR A 169 10.80 1.59 -14.33
N LEU A 170 10.54 0.29 -14.16
CA LEU A 170 11.57 -0.66 -13.71
C LEU A 170 12.76 -0.70 -14.68
N LEU A 171 12.48 -0.77 -15.98
CA LEU A 171 13.52 -0.76 -17.02
C LEU A 171 14.37 0.52 -17.00
N LYS A 172 13.72 1.68 -16.96
CA LYS A 172 14.40 2.98 -16.98
C LYS A 172 15.28 3.23 -15.76
N HIS A 173 14.98 2.55 -14.64
CA HIS A 173 15.72 2.70 -13.38
C HIS A 173 16.58 1.47 -13.03
N ASP A 174 16.71 0.51 -13.96
CA ASP A 174 17.47 -0.75 -13.76
C ASP A 174 17.06 -1.51 -12.49
N LEU A 175 15.73 -1.57 -12.24
CA LEU A 175 15.15 -2.24 -11.09
C LEU A 175 14.67 -3.65 -11.46
N THR A 176 14.79 -4.59 -10.53
CA THR A 176 14.27 -5.95 -10.69
C THR A 176 12.85 -6.04 -10.14
N PRO A 177 11.94 -6.82 -10.76
CA PRO A 177 10.64 -7.10 -10.17
C PRO A 177 10.79 -7.75 -8.79
N ILE A 178 10.03 -7.27 -7.81
CA ILE A 178 9.99 -7.81 -6.45
C ILE A 178 8.56 -8.17 -6.05
N THR A 179 8.40 -9.14 -5.15
CA THR A 179 7.09 -9.49 -4.60
C THR A 179 6.65 -8.53 -3.51
N TYR A 180 5.35 -8.50 -3.25
CA TYR A 180 4.77 -7.72 -2.13
C TYR A 180 5.30 -8.16 -0.74
N SER A 181 5.84 -9.35 -0.61
CA SER A 181 6.43 -9.87 0.63
C SER A 181 7.94 -9.65 0.73
N TYR A 182 8.55 -9.01 -0.27
CA TYR A 182 9.99 -8.75 -0.27
C TYR A 182 10.40 -7.84 0.89
N VAL A 183 11.47 -8.20 1.59
CA VAL A 183 11.99 -7.47 2.75
C VAL A 183 13.44 -7.09 2.48
N ASP A 184 13.68 -5.79 2.39
CA ASP A 184 15.00 -5.15 2.37
C ASP A 184 15.01 -3.92 3.29
N ALA A 185 16.09 -3.19 3.32
CA ALA A 185 16.20 -1.97 4.12
C ALA A 185 15.18 -0.89 3.71
N SER A 186 14.72 -0.88 2.46
CA SER A 186 13.78 0.11 1.94
C SER A 186 12.32 -0.24 2.29
N SER A 187 11.97 -1.52 2.28
CA SER A 187 10.59 -2.00 2.42
C SER A 187 10.20 -2.43 3.84
N VAL A 188 11.19 -2.67 4.73
CA VAL A 188 10.95 -3.20 6.08
C VAL A 188 9.93 -2.40 6.89
N SER A 189 9.99 -1.06 6.79
CA SER A 189 9.06 -0.17 7.50
C SER A 189 7.62 -0.37 7.04
N LEU A 190 7.42 -0.59 5.74
CA LEU A 190 6.11 -0.82 5.15
C LEU A 190 5.55 -2.20 5.53
N GLN A 191 6.41 -3.22 5.57
CA GLN A 191 6.00 -4.56 6.00
C GLN A 191 5.53 -4.57 7.46
N ILE A 192 6.26 -3.90 8.36
CA ILE A 192 5.87 -3.75 9.76
C ILE A 192 4.58 -2.93 9.86
N ALA A 193 4.49 -1.81 9.16
CA ALA A 193 3.31 -0.95 9.15
C ALA A 193 2.05 -1.69 8.65
N ARG A 194 2.21 -2.60 7.70
CA ARG A 194 1.12 -3.37 7.12
C ARG A 194 0.63 -4.51 8.01
N TYR A 195 1.54 -5.33 8.51
CA TYR A 195 1.18 -6.60 9.14
C TYR A 195 1.09 -6.54 10.66
N ILE A 196 1.88 -5.70 11.32
CA ILE A 196 1.97 -5.63 12.77
C ILE A 196 1.20 -4.43 13.33
N LEU A 197 1.51 -3.23 12.85
CA LEU A 197 1.00 -2.01 13.48
C LEU A 197 -0.53 -1.88 13.49
N PRO A 198 -1.29 -2.34 12.48
CA PRO A 198 -2.74 -2.23 12.52
C PRO A 198 -3.40 -2.87 13.74
N VAL A 199 -2.79 -3.93 14.28
CA VAL A 199 -3.29 -4.67 15.45
C VAL A 199 -2.51 -4.33 16.70
N VAL A 200 -1.18 -4.30 16.61
CA VAL A 200 -0.30 -4.19 17.78
C VAL A 200 -0.21 -2.76 18.28
N LEU A 201 -0.25 -1.73 17.41
CA LEU A 201 -0.12 -0.34 17.82
C LEU A 201 -1.17 0.09 18.86
N PRO A 202 -2.48 -0.11 18.66
CA PRO A 202 -3.47 0.27 19.67
C PRO A 202 -3.31 -0.51 20.98
N LEU A 203 -2.97 -1.79 20.92
CA LEU A 203 -2.70 -2.62 22.11
C LEU A 203 -1.46 -2.11 22.86
N LEU A 204 -0.38 -1.83 22.14
CA LEU A 204 0.86 -1.31 22.69
C LEU A 204 0.64 0.03 23.41
N VAL A 205 -0.07 0.97 22.75
CA VAL A 205 -0.44 2.26 23.34
C VAL A 205 -1.25 2.05 24.61
N GLY A 206 -2.28 1.21 24.55
CA GLY A 206 -3.14 0.91 25.69
C GLY A 206 -2.35 0.41 26.89
N LEU A 207 -1.50 -0.61 26.68
CA LEU A 207 -0.73 -1.24 27.75
C LEU A 207 0.38 -0.34 28.31
N LEU A 208 1.16 0.32 27.46
CA LEU A 208 2.23 1.23 27.89
C LEU A 208 1.68 2.39 28.73
N LEU A 209 0.58 3.00 28.29
CA LEU A 209 0.02 4.15 28.99
C LEU A 209 -0.77 3.76 30.24
N PHE A 210 -1.39 2.59 30.26
CA PHE A 210 -2.04 2.08 31.47
C PHE A 210 -1.06 2.02 32.64
N GLN A 211 0.11 1.44 32.43
CA GLN A 211 1.14 1.33 33.44
C GLN A 211 1.70 2.68 33.90
N GLN A 212 1.86 3.63 32.96
CA GLN A 212 2.36 4.98 33.30
C GLN A 212 1.38 5.75 34.18
N ARG A 213 0.09 5.64 33.91
CA ARG A 213 -0.95 6.40 34.62
C ARG A 213 -1.15 5.96 36.03
N GLU A 214 -0.99 4.69 36.32
CA GLU A 214 -1.07 4.20 37.67
C GLU A 214 -0.11 4.92 38.62
N ARG A 215 1.09 5.20 38.12
CA ARG A 215 2.13 5.86 38.91
C ARG A 215 1.95 7.37 38.99
N ARG A 216 1.53 7.98 37.86
CA ARG A 216 1.28 9.42 37.82
C ARG A 216 0.12 9.85 38.69
N ALA A 217 -0.85 8.99 38.91
CA ALA A 217 -2.05 9.32 39.69
C ALA A 217 -1.73 9.86 41.11
N LYS A 218 -0.67 9.36 41.74
CA LYS A 218 -0.23 9.86 43.07
C LYS A 218 0.41 11.25 42.96
N THR A 219 1.34 11.44 42.02
CA THR A 219 2.07 12.68 41.80
C THR A 219 1.17 13.76 41.17
N GLU A 220 0.23 13.35 40.33
CA GLU A 220 -0.70 14.24 39.65
C GLU A 220 -1.62 14.96 40.63
N LYS A 221 -2.11 14.28 41.65
CA LYS A 221 -2.94 14.90 42.70
C LYS A 221 -2.22 16.08 43.35
N THR A 222 -0.94 15.93 43.65
CA THR A 222 -0.15 16.98 44.28
C THR A 222 0.15 18.14 43.33
N ILE A 223 0.50 17.85 42.06
CA ILE A 223 0.85 18.88 41.06
C ILE A 223 -0.39 19.66 40.63
N LEU A 224 -1.53 19.00 40.50
CA LEU A 224 -2.78 19.64 40.06
C LEU A 224 -3.37 20.62 41.08
N THR A 225 -2.93 20.57 42.34
CA THR A 225 -3.30 21.58 43.34
C THR A 225 -2.55 22.89 43.18
N ILE A 226 -1.42 22.92 42.44
CA ILE A 226 -0.62 24.11 42.22
C ILE A 226 -1.24 24.95 41.11
N SER A 227 -1.67 26.15 41.42
CA SER A 227 -2.25 27.11 40.47
C SER A 227 -1.28 27.45 39.35
N GLY A 228 -1.77 27.48 38.11
CA GLY A 228 -0.99 27.82 36.91
C GLY A 228 -0.14 26.70 36.29
N VAL A 229 0.14 25.58 37.01
CA VAL A 229 0.97 24.50 36.50
C VAL A 229 0.13 23.43 35.78
N LYS A 230 -1.15 23.31 36.11
CA LYS A 230 -2.05 22.26 35.61
C LYS A 230 -2.05 22.09 34.10
N LYS A 231 -2.31 23.18 33.33
CA LYS A 231 -2.38 23.10 31.86
C LYS A 231 -1.04 22.71 31.22
N LYS A 232 0.06 23.28 31.74
CA LYS A 232 1.41 22.97 31.26
C LYS A 232 1.80 21.52 31.53
N TYR A 233 1.50 21.04 32.73
CA TYR A 233 1.78 19.65 33.14
C TYR A 233 1.04 18.64 32.25
N VAL A 234 -0.27 18.81 32.05
CA VAL A 234 -1.07 17.91 31.21
C VAL A 234 -0.54 17.89 29.76
N ARG A 235 -0.24 19.07 29.19
CA ARG A 235 0.31 19.16 27.82
C ARG A 235 1.64 18.43 27.66
N TRP A 236 2.58 18.63 28.62
CA TRP A 236 3.90 18.01 28.53
C TRP A 236 3.88 16.52 28.81
N ASN A 237 2.97 16.03 29.65
CA ASN A 237 2.73 14.62 29.80
C ASN A 237 2.23 13.99 28.51
N LEU A 238 1.25 14.61 27.84
CA LEU A 238 0.72 14.14 26.58
C LEU A 238 1.83 14.05 25.51
N ILE A 239 2.63 15.10 25.35
CA ILE A 239 3.78 15.11 24.43
C ILE A 239 4.77 14.00 24.77
N SER A 240 5.08 13.83 26.07
CA SER A 240 5.98 12.76 26.53
C SER A 240 5.44 11.37 26.20
N ASP A 241 4.13 11.15 26.34
CA ASP A 241 3.49 9.87 26.06
C ASP A 241 3.50 9.55 24.56
N VAL A 242 3.17 10.53 23.72
CA VAL A 242 3.25 10.38 22.25
C VAL A 242 4.69 10.06 21.84
N LEU A 243 5.65 10.87 22.26
CA LEU A 243 7.06 10.68 21.90
C LEU A 243 7.61 9.34 22.42
N PHE A 244 7.20 8.91 23.61
CA PHE A 244 7.62 7.61 24.15
C PHE A 244 7.11 6.45 23.28
N VAL A 245 5.83 6.45 22.91
CA VAL A 245 5.25 5.41 22.05
C VAL A 245 5.90 5.44 20.68
N LEU A 246 6.06 6.61 20.06
CA LEU A 246 6.73 6.75 18.76
C LEU A 246 8.16 6.23 18.81
N LEU A 247 8.89 6.49 19.89
CA LEU A 247 10.24 5.96 20.07
C LEU A 247 10.23 4.42 20.13
N VAL A 248 9.28 3.83 20.85
CA VAL A 248 9.14 2.36 20.92
C VAL A 248 8.81 1.77 19.55
N VAL A 249 8.01 2.44 18.73
CA VAL A 249 7.62 1.95 17.40
C VAL A 249 8.73 2.16 16.37
N PHE A 250 9.30 3.37 16.30
CA PHE A 250 10.25 3.70 15.22
C PHE A 250 11.67 3.21 15.46
N MET A 251 12.12 3.09 16.72
CA MET A 251 13.51 2.65 16.98
C MET A 251 13.81 1.25 16.46
N PRO A 252 12.97 0.21 16.68
CA PRO A 252 13.20 -1.10 16.08
C PRO A 252 13.22 -1.05 14.56
N ILE A 253 12.27 -0.34 13.95
CA ILE A 253 12.19 -0.19 12.48
C ILE A 253 13.50 0.40 11.93
N LEU A 254 14.00 1.48 12.53
CA LEU A 254 15.26 2.10 12.14
C LEU A 254 16.46 1.15 12.31
N VAL A 255 16.49 0.40 13.40
CA VAL A 255 17.55 -0.60 13.64
C VAL A 255 17.50 -1.68 12.55
N TYR A 256 16.32 -2.21 12.20
CA TYR A 256 16.20 -3.19 11.13
C TYR A 256 16.61 -2.62 9.78
N MET A 257 16.21 -1.40 9.45
CA MET A 257 16.66 -0.73 8.22
C MET A 257 18.18 -0.67 8.16
N ILE A 258 18.85 -0.22 9.23
CA ILE A 258 20.31 -0.10 9.29
C ILE A 258 20.97 -1.49 9.18
N VAL A 259 20.45 -2.49 9.87
CA VAL A 259 21.00 -3.86 9.86
C VAL A 259 20.84 -4.51 8.48
N LEU A 260 19.76 -4.25 7.75
CA LEU A 260 19.52 -4.85 6.44
C LEU A 260 20.32 -4.23 5.30
N VAL A 261 20.79 -2.98 5.44
CA VAL A 261 21.60 -2.30 4.42
C VAL A 261 22.77 -3.13 3.91
N PRO A 262 23.66 -3.68 4.76
CA PRO A 262 24.82 -4.44 4.28
C PRO A 262 24.46 -5.78 3.64
N PHE A 263 23.27 -6.34 3.90
CA PHE A 263 22.88 -7.64 3.39
C PHE A 263 21.98 -7.57 2.15
N LYS A 264 21.13 -6.55 2.05
CA LYS A 264 20.10 -6.44 1.02
C LYS A 264 20.11 -5.10 0.26
N GLY A 265 20.94 -4.15 0.68
CA GLY A 265 21.04 -2.83 0.06
C GLY A 265 19.84 -1.92 0.31
N VAL A 266 19.86 -0.77 -0.37
CA VAL A 266 18.81 0.28 -0.34
C VAL A 266 18.36 0.67 -1.75
N SER A 267 18.67 -0.12 -2.76
CA SER A 267 18.40 0.19 -4.17
C SER A 267 16.92 0.40 -4.46
N ASN A 268 16.05 -0.21 -3.68
CA ASN A 268 14.61 -0.15 -3.87
C ASN A 268 13.92 1.10 -3.30
N LEU A 269 14.67 2.09 -2.78
CA LEU A 269 14.06 3.36 -2.32
C LEU A 269 13.27 4.10 -3.41
N ILE A 270 13.68 3.95 -4.67
CA ILE A 270 13.00 4.53 -5.83
C ILE A 270 11.98 3.57 -6.47
N TYR A 271 11.73 2.40 -5.86
CA TYR A 271 10.81 1.41 -6.41
C TYR A 271 9.40 2.01 -6.59
N PRO A 272 8.73 1.76 -7.73
CA PRO A 272 7.44 2.37 -8.03
C PRO A 272 6.34 1.76 -7.17
N VAL A 273 5.56 2.62 -6.53
CA VAL A 273 4.37 2.27 -5.74
C VAL A 273 3.17 2.94 -6.37
N LEU A 274 2.11 2.17 -6.61
CA LEU A 274 0.85 2.74 -7.08
C LEU A 274 0.12 3.47 -5.96
N TYR A 275 -0.46 4.62 -6.30
CA TYR A 275 -1.31 5.39 -5.39
C TYR A 275 -2.41 6.12 -6.16
N TYR A 276 -3.48 6.50 -5.48
CA TYR A 276 -4.50 7.39 -6.04
C TYR A 276 -4.12 8.85 -5.84
N LYS A 277 -4.31 9.66 -6.88
CA LYS A 277 -4.17 11.11 -6.76
C LYS A 277 -5.11 11.65 -5.67
N PRO A 278 -4.64 12.58 -4.82
CA PRO A 278 -5.51 13.30 -3.89
C PRO A 278 -6.70 13.93 -4.61
N GLY A 279 -7.90 13.78 -4.03
CA GLY A 279 -9.15 14.29 -4.62
C GLY A 279 -9.81 13.35 -5.64
N PHE A 280 -9.28 12.17 -5.89
CA PHE A 280 -9.95 11.17 -6.71
C PHE A 280 -11.20 10.64 -5.98
N THR A 281 -12.38 10.84 -6.59
CA THR A 281 -13.68 10.46 -5.99
C THR A 281 -14.32 9.22 -6.64
N GLY A 282 -13.66 8.63 -7.62
CA GLY A 282 -14.21 7.53 -8.44
C GLY A 282 -14.03 6.14 -7.86
N PHE A 283 -13.35 5.99 -6.70
CA PHE A 283 -13.13 4.67 -6.12
C PHE A 283 -14.37 4.15 -5.38
N HIS A 284 -14.93 3.07 -5.89
CA HIS A 284 -15.96 2.30 -5.22
C HIS A 284 -15.37 0.97 -4.76
N TYR A 285 -15.20 0.78 -3.46
CA TYR A 285 -14.67 -0.44 -2.83
C TYR A 285 -15.39 -1.74 -3.27
N TRP A 286 -16.58 -1.61 -3.87
CA TRP A 286 -17.47 -2.71 -4.26
C TRP A 286 -17.40 -3.10 -5.73
N ASP A 287 -16.75 -2.32 -6.57
CA ASP A 287 -16.60 -2.64 -8.01
C ASP A 287 -15.49 -3.69 -8.23
N THR A 288 -15.34 -4.58 -7.27
CA THR A 288 -14.30 -5.59 -7.25
C THR A 288 -14.72 -6.84 -7.99
N GLN A 289 -14.83 -6.82 -9.31
CA GLN A 289 -14.99 -8.04 -10.10
C GLN A 289 -13.69 -8.41 -10.84
N GLY A 290 -13.05 -9.39 -10.33
CA GLY A 290 -12.38 -10.50 -10.98
C GLY A 290 -11.25 -10.30 -11.97
N LEU A 291 -10.12 -9.66 -11.63
CA LEU A 291 -8.88 -9.81 -12.39
C LEU A 291 -7.78 -10.35 -11.43
N ASP A 292 -7.43 -11.61 -11.54
CA ASP A 292 -6.65 -12.34 -10.54
C ASP A 292 -5.11 -12.21 -10.63
N HIS A 293 -4.56 -11.40 -11.54
CA HIS A 293 -3.14 -11.51 -11.86
C HIS A 293 -2.44 -10.18 -12.14
N ILE A 294 -2.27 -9.29 -11.16
CA ILE A 294 -1.34 -8.20 -11.34
C ILE A 294 -0.22 -8.21 -10.31
N GLU A 295 0.97 -8.36 -10.83
CA GLU A 295 2.24 -8.21 -10.14
C GLU A 295 2.54 -6.77 -9.71
N LEU A 296 1.64 -5.82 -10.00
CA LEU A 296 1.71 -4.40 -9.63
C LEU A 296 1.75 -4.16 -8.12
N VAL A 297 1.50 -5.19 -7.36
CA VAL A 297 1.53 -5.20 -5.90
C VAL A 297 2.95 -5.39 -5.36
N ALA A 298 3.93 -5.30 -6.20
CA ALA A 298 5.31 -5.61 -5.89
C ALA A 298 5.94 -4.76 -4.78
N SER A 299 5.38 -3.59 -4.47
CA SER A 299 5.90 -2.71 -3.43
C SER A 299 5.63 -3.16 -2.00
N GLY A 300 5.02 -4.30 -1.79
CA GLY A 300 4.70 -4.81 -0.44
C GLY A 300 3.54 -4.13 0.25
N LEU A 301 2.89 -3.16 -0.38
CA LEU A 301 1.81 -2.39 0.23
C LEU A 301 0.44 -3.01 0.09
N THR A 302 0.24 -3.90 -0.88
CA THR A 302 -1.09 -4.34 -1.20
C THR A 302 -1.20 -5.85 -1.37
N ASN A 303 -2.18 -6.45 -0.70
CA ASN A 303 -2.83 -7.70 -1.07
C ASN A 303 -4.08 -7.40 -1.90
N MET A 304 -4.06 -6.33 -2.67
CA MET A 304 -5.24 -5.92 -3.38
C MET A 304 -5.49 -6.88 -4.53
N SER A 305 -6.71 -7.32 -4.67
CA SER A 305 -7.16 -7.93 -5.91
C SER A 305 -7.02 -6.91 -7.03
N VAL A 306 -6.73 -7.40 -8.19
CA VAL A 306 -6.46 -6.66 -9.42
C VAL A 306 -7.50 -5.60 -9.76
N ASN A 307 -8.73 -5.79 -9.36
CA ASN A 307 -9.85 -4.89 -9.64
C ASN A 307 -9.66 -3.46 -9.14
N GLN A 308 -8.78 -3.29 -8.18
CA GLN A 308 -8.49 -1.97 -7.61
C GLN A 308 -7.54 -1.16 -8.50
N PHE A 309 -6.85 -1.80 -9.43
CA PHE A 309 -5.95 -1.16 -10.40
C PHE A 309 -6.62 -0.79 -11.72
N THR A 310 -7.89 -1.09 -11.85
CA THR A 310 -8.67 -0.88 -13.06
C THR A 310 -9.37 0.47 -13.12
N THR A 311 -9.18 1.31 -12.11
CA THR A 311 -9.82 2.62 -12.05
C THR A 311 -8.88 3.73 -12.51
N PRO A 312 -9.42 4.78 -13.16
CA PRO A 312 -8.64 5.95 -13.51
C PRO A 312 -8.09 6.67 -12.27
N GLY A 313 -7.09 7.53 -12.44
CA GLY A 313 -6.53 8.34 -11.36
C GLY A 313 -5.39 7.68 -10.57
N MET A 314 -4.91 6.52 -10.98
CA MET A 314 -3.73 5.89 -10.37
C MET A 314 -2.43 6.45 -10.97
N GLU A 315 -1.48 6.73 -10.09
CA GLU A 315 -0.15 7.22 -10.43
C GLU A 315 0.93 6.39 -9.74
N LEU A 316 2.17 6.56 -10.19
CA LEU A 316 3.35 5.96 -9.57
C LEU A 316 4.07 6.97 -8.69
N MET A 317 4.43 6.57 -7.48
CA MET A 317 5.34 7.31 -6.61
C MET A 317 6.53 6.44 -6.20
N PRO A 318 7.70 6.99 -5.92
CA PRO A 318 8.82 6.21 -5.41
C PRO A 318 8.56 5.76 -3.95
N LEU A 319 9.07 4.58 -3.60
CA LEU A 319 8.88 3.92 -2.32
C LEU A 319 9.24 4.81 -1.11
N TRP A 320 10.26 5.65 -1.22
CA TRP A 320 10.64 6.56 -0.13
C TRP A 320 9.53 7.57 0.21
N GLN A 321 8.81 8.10 -0.79
CA GLN A 321 7.66 8.97 -0.55
C GLN A 321 6.53 8.22 0.16
N CYS A 322 6.23 7.01 -0.31
CA CYS A 322 5.26 6.14 0.34
C CYS A 322 5.63 5.88 1.81
N THR A 323 6.91 5.61 2.09
CA THR A 323 7.42 5.41 3.46
C THR A 323 7.17 6.65 4.34
N LEU A 324 7.36 7.86 3.81
CA LEU A 324 7.08 9.10 4.54
C LEU A 324 5.58 9.25 4.85
N PHE A 325 4.69 8.96 3.90
CA PHE A 325 3.25 8.99 4.14
C PHE A 325 2.83 7.98 5.20
N VAL A 326 3.36 6.76 5.13
CA VAL A 326 3.11 5.72 6.14
C VAL A 326 3.61 6.17 7.51
N ALA A 327 4.81 6.72 7.60
CA ALA A 327 5.35 7.25 8.86
C ALA A 327 4.46 8.36 9.44
N PHE A 328 3.97 9.28 8.61
CA PHE A 328 3.01 10.30 9.03
C PHE A 328 1.71 9.68 9.56
N GLY A 329 1.17 8.67 8.88
CA GLY A 329 -0.01 7.92 9.33
C GLY A 329 0.20 7.27 10.71
N ILE A 330 1.37 6.68 10.95
CA ILE A 330 1.74 6.11 12.25
C ILE A 330 1.75 7.18 13.34
N VAL A 331 2.34 8.36 13.07
CA VAL A 331 2.36 9.50 14.01
C VAL A 331 0.95 9.96 14.36
N MET A 332 0.09 10.14 13.36
CA MET A 332 -1.29 10.58 13.55
C MET A 332 -2.10 9.55 14.36
N SER A 333 -2.03 8.27 13.99
CA SER A 333 -2.73 7.19 14.69
C SER A 333 -2.25 7.03 16.14
N THR A 334 -0.94 7.07 16.35
CA THR A 334 -0.35 7.05 17.70
C THR A 334 -0.88 8.20 18.55
N THR A 335 -0.87 9.42 18.00
CA THR A 335 -1.36 10.62 18.69
C THR A 335 -2.85 10.46 19.03
N PHE A 336 -3.66 9.97 18.12
CA PHE A 336 -5.07 9.72 18.34
C PHE A 336 -5.30 8.70 19.47
N TYR A 337 -4.63 7.53 19.46
CA TYR A 337 -4.79 6.52 20.48
C TYR A 337 -4.33 7.03 21.88
N VAL A 338 -3.24 7.78 21.93
CA VAL A 338 -2.77 8.42 23.17
C VAL A 338 -3.79 9.42 23.71
N LEU A 339 -4.39 10.23 22.84
CA LEU A 339 -5.45 11.16 23.21
C LEU A 339 -6.69 10.40 23.71
N LEU A 340 -7.16 9.42 22.98
CA LEU A 340 -8.34 8.63 23.32
C LEU A 340 -8.22 7.99 24.70
N ILE A 341 -7.14 7.25 24.96
CA ILE A 341 -6.93 6.64 26.26
C ILE A 341 -6.72 7.69 27.36
N THR A 342 -6.17 8.88 27.01
CA THR A 342 -6.03 9.98 27.96
C THR A 342 -7.39 10.54 28.36
N VAL A 343 -8.30 10.74 27.44
CA VAL A 343 -9.66 11.21 27.70
C VAL A 343 -10.43 10.15 28.51
N LEU A 344 -10.44 8.89 28.06
CA LEU A 344 -11.15 7.82 28.74
C LEU A 344 -10.71 7.65 30.21
N SER A 345 -9.40 7.73 30.48
CA SER A 345 -8.92 7.59 31.85
C SER A 345 -9.17 8.81 32.74
N LYS A 346 -9.51 9.97 32.18
CA LYS A 346 -10.01 11.12 32.95
C LYS A 346 -11.50 11.02 33.23
N LEU A 347 -12.26 10.47 32.30
CA LEU A 347 -13.70 10.25 32.47
C LEU A 347 -13.99 9.12 33.46
N MET A 348 -13.16 8.07 33.46
CA MET A 348 -13.34 6.89 34.26
C MET A 348 -12.43 6.91 35.47
N LYS A 349 -13.02 6.80 36.69
CA LYS A 349 -12.25 6.74 37.96
C LYS A 349 -11.43 5.45 38.06
N ASN A 350 -11.89 4.36 37.42
CA ASN A 350 -11.23 3.05 37.45
C ASN A 350 -10.34 2.90 36.20
N LYS A 351 -9.04 2.70 36.42
CA LYS A 351 -8.04 2.53 35.35
C LYS A 351 -8.26 1.27 34.49
N TYR A 352 -8.67 0.15 35.10
CA TYR A 352 -8.96 -1.10 34.39
C TYR A 352 -10.18 -0.93 33.49
N LEU A 353 -11.21 -0.22 33.96
CA LEU A 353 -12.38 0.10 33.20
C LEU A 353 -12.04 1.02 32.02
N SER A 354 -11.13 1.99 32.19
CA SER A 354 -10.70 2.87 31.07
C SER A 354 -9.93 2.11 29.98
N LEU A 355 -9.08 1.14 30.36
CA LEU A 355 -8.39 0.27 29.39
C LEU A 355 -9.39 -0.66 28.70
N LEU A 356 -10.30 -1.28 29.44
CA LEU A 356 -11.33 -2.15 28.88
C LEU A 356 -12.18 -1.40 27.86
N VAL A 357 -12.69 -0.22 28.24
CA VAL A 357 -13.51 0.61 27.32
C VAL A 357 -12.70 1.06 26.11
N PHE A 358 -11.43 1.41 26.28
CA PHE A 358 -10.55 1.71 25.16
C PHE A 358 -10.47 0.55 24.16
N LEU A 359 -10.22 -0.67 24.65
CA LEU A 359 -10.13 -1.86 23.80
C LEU A 359 -11.48 -2.23 23.17
N VAL A 360 -12.57 -2.10 23.93
CA VAL A 360 -13.93 -2.35 23.39
C VAL A 360 -14.28 -1.34 22.30
N VAL A 361 -14.02 -0.05 22.50
CA VAL A 361 -14.28 0.99 21.48
C VAL A 361 -13.49 0.69 20.22
N LEU A 362 -12.19 0.37 20.33
CA LEU A 362 -11.38 0.05 19.17
C LEU A 362 -11.83 -1.25 18.50
N GLY A 363 -12.24 -2.26 19.26
CA GLY A 363 -12.82 -3.50 18.76
C GLY A 363 -14.09 -3.25 17.95
N LEU A 364 -15.04 -2.50 18.52
CA LEU A 364 -16.27 -2.12 17.82
C LEU A 364 -16.00 -1.32 16.54
N CYS A 365 -15.08 -0.36 16.59
CA CYS A 365 -14.63 0.37 15.41
C CYS A 365 -14.02 -0.53 14.35
N SER A 366 -13.28 -1.58 14.74
CA SER A 366 -12.70 -2.55 13.81
C SER A 366 -13.76 -3.39 13.10
N PHE A 367 -14.82 -3.77 13.80
CA PHE A 367 -15.95 -4.49 13.19
C PHE A 367 -16.81 -3.59 12.29
N ALA A 368 -16.92 -2.31 12.60
CA ALA A 368 -17.69 -1.37 11.79
C ALA A 368 -16.97 -0.97 10.48
N SER A 369 -15.64 -1.09 10.42
CA SER A 369 -14.84 -0.70 9.26
C SER A 369 -15.22 -1.42 7.96
N PRO A 370 -15.50 -2.73 7.93
CA PRO A 370 -15.88 -3.44 6.71
C PRO A 370 -17.36 -3.31 6.31
N LEU A 371 -18.21 -2.63 7.11
CA LEU A 371 -19.62 -2.45 6.80
C LEU A 371 -19.81 -1.31 5.79
N GLY A 372 -19.72 -1.63 4.52
CA GLY A 372 -19.64 -0.72 3.41
C GLY A 372 -20.74 0.31 3.21
N ASN A 373 -21.96 0.05 3.67
CA ASN A 373 -23.07 1.01 3.58
C ASN A 373 -22.90 2.21 4.53
N MET A 374 -21.86 2.22 5.36
CA MET A 374 -21.55 3.28 6.33
C MET A 374 -20.34 4.13 5.94
N GLN A 375 -20.04 4.29 4.65
CA GLN A 375 -18.84 5.01 4.17
C GLN A 375 -18.63 6.37 4.86
N LYS A 376 -19.67 7.21 4.93
CA LYS A 376 -19.59 8.52 5.59
C LYS A 376 -19.26 8.44 7.09
N ILE A 377 -19.77 7.42 7.78
CA ILE A 377 -19.48 7.20 9.21
C ILE A 377 -18.07 6.66 9.38
N ASN A 378 -17.61 5.81 8.46
CA ASN A 378 -16.27 5.25 8.49
C ASN A 378 -15.17 6.29 8.31
N THR A 379 -15.45 7.45 7.70
CA THR A 379 -14.50 8.59 7.64
C THR A 379 -14.07 9.05 9.05
N PHE A 380 -14.96 8.96 10.03
CA PHE A 380 -14.66 9.28 11.43
C PHE A 380 -14.17 8.07 12.25
N ASN A 381 -14.13 6.88 11.64
CA ASN A 381 -13.70 5.66 12.32
C ASN A 381 -12.16 5.55 12.30
N PRO A 382 -11.48 5.67 13.46
CA PRO A 382 -10.02 5.62 13.52
C PRO A 382 -9.43 4.30 13.04
N MET A 383 -10.21 3.21 13.11
CA MET A 383 -9.76 1.89 12.68
C MET A 383 -9.83 1.70 11.17
N SER A 384 -10.53 2.58 10.44
CA SER A 384 -10.48 2.62 8.98
C SER A 384 -9.11 3.04 8.45
N TYR A 385 -8.35 3.78 9.22
CA TYR A 385 -7.00 4.26 8.88
C TYR A 385 -5.87 3.39 9.43
N ARG A 386 -6.19 2.24 10.00
CA ARG A 386 -5.19 1.34 10.60
C ARG A 386 -4.23 0.73 9.58
N ASP A 387 -4.70 0.50 8.37
CA ASP A 387 -3.88 0.02 7.27
C ASP A 387 -3.28 1.21 6.52
N PHE A 388 -2.07 1.58 6.90
CA PHE A 388 -1.38 2.76 6.38
C PHE A 388 -1.07 2.66 4.88
N GLY A 389 -0.88 1.44 4.36
CA GLY A 389 -0.66 1.22 2.94
C GLY A 389 -1.93 1.38 2.12
N MET A 390 -3.03 0.81 2.62
CA MET A 390 -4.34 0.89 1.96
C MET A 390 -4.88 2.32 1.90
N ASN A 391 -4.49 3.18 2.84
CA ASN A 391 -4.87 4.60 2.82
C ASN A 391 -4.34 5.33 1.59
N LEU A 392 -3.13 5.00 1.13
CA LEU A 392 -2.53 5.58 -0.07
C LEU A 392 -3.25 5.15 -1.36
N LEU A 393 -3.88 3.99 -1.33
CA LEU A 393 -4.62 3.45 -2.46
C LEU A 393 -6.08 3.92 -2.49
N GLY A 394 -6.43 4.92 -1.67
CA GLY A 394 -7.79 5.47 -1.64
C GLY A 394 -8.85 4.54 -1.06
N THR A 395 -8.44 3.39 -0.50
CA THR A 395 -9.38 2.41 0.10
C THR A 395 -9.93 2.88 1.44
N SER A 396 -9.29 3.85 2.05
CA SER A 396 -9.82 4.60 3.18
C SER A 396 -9.87 6.07 2.81
N TYR A 397 -10.98 6.59 2.71
CA TYR A 397 -11.56 7.96 2.68
C TYR A 397 -10.61 9.18 2.58
N PHE A 398 -9.31 9.03 2.34
CA PHE A 398 -8.37 10.13 2.12
C PHE A 398 -8.74 10.96 0.87
N GLY A 399 -9.50 10.39 -0.06
CA GLY A 399 -10.00 11.08 -1.23
C GLY A 399 -11.14 12.07 -0.97
N TYR A 400 -11.64 12.18 0.27
CA TYR A 400 -12.71 13.12 0.65
C TYR A 400 -12.20 14.33 1.45
N PHE A 401 -10.91 14.44 1.69
CA PHE A 401 -10.22 15.60 2.21
C PHE A 401 -9.26 16.15 1.16
#